data_d1d453e643a8046e2f3c9ca788327b5c
#
_entry.id   d1d453e643a8046e2f3c9ca788327b5c
#
_cell.length_a   1.000
_cell.length_b   1.000
_cell.length_c   1.000
_cell.angle_alpha   90.00
_cell.angle_beta   90.00
_cell.angle_gamma   90.00
#
_symmetry.space_group_name_H-M   'P 1'
#
loop_
_entity.id
_entity.type
_entity.pdbx_description
1 polymer ?
#
loop_
_entity_poly.entity_id
_entity_poly.type
_entity_poly.pdbx_seq_one_letter_code
_entity_poly.pdbx_strand_id
1 'polypeptide(L)'
;MLTPRERRLFKEFERMMALRSPYSLFTFQCADLSAPEATEFLKTKMSAEVITSALPGFLSPEEFRRQHPDAPPEKYLILYTCKGLVRTPDGNIVESSLHAMEIIFGWDYPTKAPTFVWLTPIWHPNFNPPYICTQGRPFAVGLGLDQIVLTVGEMVQYRNYNVNDPLNREAAEWARQNAHRFPVDDRDLLDHRRRVGMRVDRLSPEGEPLVQLVTPGKVEMQHPEQLIELVELDTSDIKRHSVGPSGKVRI
;
A
#
# COMPACT_ATOMS: atom_id res chain seq x y z
N MET A 1 21.92 -21.63 2.07
CA MET A 1 22.16 -20.29 2.68
C MET A 1 21.53 -19.26 1.75
N LEU A 2 20.65 -18.38 2.26
CA LEU A 2 19.95 -17.39 1.44
C LEU A 2 20.93 -16.33 0.90
N THR A 3 20.76 -15.96 -0.36
CA THR A 3 21.46 -14.83 -1.00
C THR A 3 21.05 -13.49 -0.39
N PRO A 4 21.79 -12.41 -0.57
CA PRO A 4 21.39 -11.06 -0.14
C PRO A 4 20.04 -10.63 -0.77
N ARG A 5 19.78 -11.00 -2.04
CA ARG A 5 18.52 -10.75 -2.74
C ARG A 5 17.35 -11.48 -2.06
N GLU A 6 17.47 -12.78 -1.83
CA GLU A 6 16.43 -13.56 -1.18
C GLU A 6 16.12 -13.04 0.23
N ARG A 7 17.14 -12.73 1.04
CA ARG A 7 16.93 -12.12 2.36
C ARG A 7 16.14 -10.81 2.28
N ARG A 8 16.40 -9.98 1.27
CA ARG A 8 15.67 -8.74 1.07
C ARG A 8 14.23 -9.02 0.66
N LEU A 9 13.98 -9.93 -0.27
CA LEU A 9 12.63 -10.32 -0.71
C LEU A 9 11.80 -10.93 0.42
N PHE A 10 12.39 -11.78 1.26
CA PHE A 10 11.72 -12.26 2.48
C PHE A 10 11.31 -11.11 3.41
N LYS A 11 12.20 -10.12 3.59
CA LYS A 11 11.88 -8.95 4.39
C LYS A 11 10.72 -8.13 3.80
N GLU A 12 10.65 -7.99 2.49
CA GLU A 12 9.50 -7.32 1.84
C GLU A 12 8.22 -8.12 2.07
N PHE A 13 8.27 -9.43 1.94
CA PHE A 13 7.12 -10.29 2.20
C PHE A 13 6.63 -10.18 3.65
N GLU A 14 7.53 -10.22 4.64
CA GLU A 14 7.16 -10.05 6.05
C GLU A 14 6.53 -8.68 6.33
N ARG A 15 7.04 -7.61 5.72
CA ARG A 15 6.43 -6.27 5.82
C ARG A 15 5.00 -6.26 5.26
N MET A 16 4.79 -6.85 4.10
CA MET A 16 3.45 -6.96 3.51
C MET A 16 2.50 -7.80 4.38
N MET A 17 2.98 -8.92 4.93
CA MET A 17 2.22 -9.74 5.87
C MET A 17 1.81 -8.96 7.12
N ALA A 18 2.66 -8.08 7.63
CA ALA A 18 2.36 -7.24 8.79
C ALA A 18 1.24 -6.22 8.54
N LEU A 19 1.02 -5.80 7.29
CA LEU A 19 -0.06 -4.89 6.91
C LEU A 19 -1.43 -5.56 6.75
N ARG A 20 -1.48 -6.90 6.73
CA ARG A 20 -2.74 -7.62 6.45
C ARG A 20 -3.73 -7.46 7.59
N SER A 21 -4.93 -7.06 7.23
CA SER A 21 -6.10 -7.03 8.08
C SER A 21 -7.35 -7.22 7.22
N PRO A 22 -8.41 -7.88 7.71
CA PRO A 22 -9.69 -7.97 6.99
C PRO A 22 -10.37 -6.61 6.81
N TYR A 23 -9.89 -5.58 7.51
CA TYR A 23 -10.43 -4.22 7.46
C TYR A 23 -9.55 -3.25 6.65
N SER A 24 -8.39 -3.70 6.18
CA SER A 24 -7.55 -2.90 5.28
C SER A 24 -8.24 -2.71 3.93
N LEU A 25 -8.08 -1.53 3.33
CA LEU A 25 -8.67 -1.20 2.03
C LEU A 25 -7.80 -1.70 0.86
N PHE A 26 -6.96 -2.69 1.12
CA PHE A 26 -6.24 -3.44 0.10
C PHE A 26 -5.98 -4.87 0.58
N THR A 27 -5.81 -5.74 -0.39
CA THR A 27 -5.33 -7.12 -0.21
C THR A 27 -4.23 -7.40 -1.21
N PHE A 28 -3.53 -8.51 -1.06
CA PHE A 28 -2.53 -8.92 -2.04
C PHE A 28 -2.48 -10.43 -2.20
N GLN A 29 -2.00 -10.84 -3.36
CA GLN A 29 -1.71 -12.22 -3.73
C GLN A 29 -0.25 -12.31 -4.19
N CYS A 30 0.32 -13.51 -4.09
CA CYS A 30 1.67 -13.81 -4.53
C CYS A 30 1.61 -14.72 -5.75
N ALA A 31 2.39 -14.45 -6.78
CA ALA A 31 2.47 -15.32 -7.93
C ALA A 31 3.27 -16.58 -7.61
N ASP A 32 2.73 -17.73 -7.93
CA ASP A 32 3.47 -18.99 -7.97
C ASP A 32 4.20 -19.07 -9.30
N LEU A 33 5.47 -18.70 -9.34
CA LEU A 33 6.28 -18.69 -10.55
C LEU A 33 6.56 -20.11 -11.10
N SER A 34 6.20 -21.15 -10.39
CA SER A 34 6.20 -22.53 -10.94
C SER A 34 5.00 -22.78 -11.86
N ALA A 35 3.95 -21.96 -11.75
CA ALA A 35 2.80 -22.00 -12.64
C ALA A 35 3.06 -21.16 -13.90
N PRO A 36 2.92 -21.71 -15.11
CA PRO A 36 3.18 -20.98 -16.37
C PRO A 36 2.36 -19.68 -16.48
N GLU A 37 1.13 -19.68 -15.99
CA GLU A 37 0.20 -18.55 -16.05
C GLU A 37 0.71 -17.36 -15.21
N ALA A 38 1.47 -17.60 -14.16
CA ALA A 38 2.03 -16.56 -13.32
C ALA A 38 3.26 -15.88 -13.93
N THR A 39 3.91 -16.49 -14.90
CA THR A 39 5.12 -15.96 -15.56
C THR A 39 4.78 -14.90 -16.60
N GLU A 40 3.57 -14.91 -17.18
CA GLU A 40 3.14 -13.89 -18.13
C GLU A 40 2.82 -12.57 -17.40
N PHE A 41 3.07 -11.44 -18.09
CA PHE A 41 2.55 -10.16 -17.65
C PHE A 41 1.03 -10.18 -17.75
N LEU A 42 0.35 -9.79 -16.69
CA LEU A 42 -1.08 -9.57 -16.73
C LEU A 42 -1.35 -8.46 -17.75
N LYS A 43 -2.00 -8.81 -18.86
CA LYS A 43 -2.27 -7.87 -19.94
C LYS A 43 -3.22 -6.78 -19.44
N THR A 44 -2.85 -5.54 -19.68
CA THR A 44 -3.62 -4.33 -19.34
C THR A 44 -5.06 -4.39 -19.83
N LYS A 45 -5.99 -3.96 -18.97
CA LYS A 45 -7.45 -3.94 -19.07
C LYS A 45 -8.13 -5.18 -18.50
N MET A 46 -7.84 -5.47 -17.25
CA MET A 46 -8.65 -6.42 -16.51
C MET A 46 -9.98 -5.76 -16.12
N SER A 47 -11.09 -6.38 -16.48
CA SER A 47 -12.39 -5.98 -15.95
C SER A 47 -12.46 -6.31 -14.45
N ALA A 48 -13.31 -5.60 -13.71
CA ALA A 48 -13.55 -5.86 -12.30
C ALA A 48 -13.89 -7.35 -12.02
N GLU A 49 -14.61 -7.99 -12.93
CA GLU A 49 -15.02 -9.40 -12.84
C GLU A 49 -13.84 -10.36 -12.88
N VAL A 50 -12.83 -10.07 -13.69
CA VAL A 50 -11.62 -10.91 -13.79
C VAL A 50 -10.75 -10.78 -12.53
N ILE A 51 -10.70 -9.61 -11.93
CA ILE A 51 -9.86 -9.34 -10.75
C ILE A 51 -10.44 -9.94 -9.48
N THR A 52 -11.78 -10.07 -9.40
CA THR A 52 -12.46 -10.68 -8.24
C THR A 52 -12.46 -12.21 -8.27
N SER A 53 -12.21 -12.81 -9.43
CA SER A 53 -11.97 -14.25 -9.54
C SER A 53 -10.53 -14.60 -9.14
N ALA A 54 -10.34 -15.81 -8.59
CA ALA A 54 -8.98 -16.32 -8.34
C ALA A 54 -8.22 -16.37 -9.66
N LEU A 55 -7.19 -15.53 -9.77
CA LEU A 55 -6.35 -15.52 -10.97
C LEU A 55 -5.47 -16.77 -11.00
N PRO A 56 -5.44 -17.52 -12.11
CA PRO A 56 -4.58 -18.68 -12.26
C PRO A 56 -3.12 -18.30 -11.95
N GLY A 57 -2.45 -19.11 -11.16
CA GLY A 57 -1.06 -18.89 -10.76
C GLY A 57 -0.86 -17.88 -9.65
N PHE A 58 -1.93 -17.29 -9.07
CA PHE A 58 -1.83 -16.42 -7.90
C PHE A 58 -2.42 -17.09 -6.66
N LEU A 59 -1.67 -17.07 -5.58
CA LEU A 59 -1.98 -17.68 -4.30
C LEU A 59 -2.22 -16.60 -3.23
N SER A 60 -3.06 -16.91 -2.24
CA SER A 60 -3.07 -16.10 -1.03
C SER A 60 -1.68 -16.11 -0.38
N PRO A 61 -1.30 -15.08 0.39
CA PRO A 61 0.02 -15.04 1.02
C PRO A 61 0.28 -16.22 1.96
N GLU A 62 -0.75 -16.71 2.66
CA GLU A 62 -0.66 -17.87 3.54
C GLU A 62 -0.42 -19.16 2.73
N GLU A 63 -1.17 -19.30 1.65
CA GLU A 63 -1.02 -20.45 0.76
C GLU A 63 0.38 -20.46 0.12
N PHE A 64 0.84 -19.30 -0.36
CA PHE A 64 2.18 -19.14 -0.89
C PHE A 64 3.25 -19.54 0.13
N ARG A 65 3.17 -19.03 1.36
CA ARG A 65 4.11 -19.38 2.45
C ARG A 65 4.11 -20.87 2.74
N ARG A 66 2.94 -21.51 2.70
CA ARG A 66 2.79 -22.95 2.95
C ARG A 66 3.42 -23.80 1.85
N GLN A 67 3.25 -23.39 0.59
CA GLN A 67 3.76 -24.14 -0.56
C GLN A 67 5.26 -23.85 -0.80
N HIS A 68 5.71 -22.64 -0.51
CA HIS A 68 7.08 -22.17 -0.77
C HIS A 68 7.75 -21.64 0.52
N PRO A 69 7.98 -22.49 1.54
CA PRO A 69 8.52 -22.04 2.83
C PRO A 69 9.93 -21.45 2.73
N ASP A 70 10.71 -21.91 1.75
CA ASP A 70 12.12 -21.56 1.55
C ASP A 70 12.34 -20.56 0.40
N ALA A 71 11.29 -20.08 -0.26
CA ALA A 71 11.36 -19.16 -1.37
C ALA A 71 10.48 -17.90 -1.13
N PRO A 72 11.02 -16.68 -1.30
CA PRO A 72 10.22 -15.46 -1.20
C PRO A 72 9.43 -15.21 -2.48
N PRO A 73 8.26 -14.54 -2.40
CA PRO A 73 7.57 -14.09 -3.60
C PRO A 73 8.40 -13.06 -4.38
N GLU A 74 8.41 -13.19 -5.70
CA GLU A 74 9.05 -12.25 -6.62
C GLU A 74 8.04 -11.41 -7.41
N LYS A 75 6.75 -11.77 -7.32
CA LYS A 75 5.68 -11.10 -8.03
C LYS A 75 4.43 -11.03 -7.16
N TYR A 76 3.80 -9.87 -7.12
CA TYR A 76 2.61 -9.60 -6.31
C TYR A 76 1.50 -9.01 -7.18
N LEU A 77 0.27 -9.36 -6.85
CA LEU A 77 -0.93 -8.66 -7.29
C LEU A 77 -1.52 -7.93 -6.09
N ILE A 78 -1.60 -6.61 -6.16
CA ILE A 78 -2.21 -5.75 -5.14
C ILE A 78 -3.59 -5.35 -5.61
N LEU A 79 -4.59 -5.54 -4.77
CA LEU A 79 -5.99 -5.19 -5.01
C LEU A 79 -6.42 -4.13 -3.99
N TYR A 80 -6.79 -2.94 -4.46
CA TYR A 80 -7.30 -1.85 -3.63
C TYR A 80 -8.83 -1.82 -3.71
N THR A 81 -9.48 -1.71 -2.55
CA THR A 81 -10.93 -1.56 -2.37
C THR A 81 -11.31 -0.17 -1.86
N CYS A 82 -10.34 0.75 -1.77
CA CYS A 82 -10.62 2.16 -1.55
C CYS A 82 -11.24 2.79 -2.80
N LYS A 83 -12.00 3.87 -2.61
CA LYS A 83 -12.56 4.64 -3.71
C LYS A 83 -11.46 5.38 -4.46
N GLY A 84 -11.51 5.32 -5.76
CA GLY A 84 -10.76 6.12 -6.72
C GLY A 84 -11.71 6.62 -7.79
N LEU A 85 -11.19 7.27 -8.84
CA LEU A 85 -11.98 7.80 -9.94
C LEU A 85 -11.66 7.06 -11.23
N VAL A 86 -12.69 6.87 -12.06
CA VAL A 86 -12.58 6.33 -13.41
C VAL A 86 -13.38 7.20 -14.38
N ARG A 87 -12.96 7.24 -15.65
CA ARG A 87 -13.73 7.87 -16.74
C ARG A 87 -14.51 6.78 -17.46
N THR A 88 -15.81 6.96 -17.53
CA THR A 88 -16.72 6.08 -18.27
C THR A 88 -16.63 6.35 -19.79
N PRO A 89 -17.12 5.43 -20.65
CA PRO A 89 -17.09 5.61 -22.11
C PRO A 89 -17.86 6.86 -22.61
N ASP A 90 -18.89 7.28 -21.87
CA ASP A 90 -19.66 8.51 -22.12
C ASP A 90 -18.99 9.78 -21.58
N GLY A 91 -17.77 9.64 -21.02
CA GLY A 91 -16.93 10.75 -20.57
C GLY A 91 -17.16 11.21 -19.13
N ASN A 92 -18.11 10.64 -18.41
CA ASN A 92 -18.36 10.99 -17.01
C ASN A 92 -17.25 10.47 -16.08
N ILE A 93 -16.95 11.24 -15.03
CA ILE A 93 -16.01 10.83 -13.98
C ILE A 93 -16.81 10.32 -12.80
N VAL A 94 -16.64 9.02 -12.51
CA VAL A 94 -17.37 8.30 -11.47
C VAL A 94 -16.40 7.60 -10.49
N GLU A 95 -16.91 7.27 -9.30
CA GLU A 95 -16.15 6.49 -8.32
C GLU A 95 -16.06 5.01 -8.72
N SER A 96 -14.93 4.41 -8.42
CA SER A 96 -14.69 2.97 -8.50
C SER A 96 -13.98 2.50 -7.24
N SER A 97 -14.34 1.34 -6.74
CA SER A 97 -13.76 0.75 -5.53
C SER A 97 -12.96 -0.53 -5.82
N LEU A 98 -12.55 -0.72 -7.08
CA LEU A 98 -11.71 -1.85 -7.44
C LEU A 98 -10.57 -1.40 -8.35
N HIS A 99 -9.36 -1.51 -7.82
CA HIS A 99 -8.15 -1.11 -8.50
C HIS A 99 -7.08 -2.19 -8.32
N ALA A 100 -6.25 -2.40 -9.33
CA ALA A 100 -5.24 -3.45 -9.29
C ALA A 100 -3.89 -2.98 -9.83
N MET A 101 -2.83 -3.44 -9.16
CA MET A 101 -1.44 -3.20 -9.54
C MET A 101 -0.65 -4.51 -9.42
N GLU A 102 0.14 -4.82 -10.43
CA GLU A 102 1.15 -5.87 -10.40
C GLU A 102 2.51 -5.29 -10.02
N ILE A 103 3.25 -6.00 -9.18
CA ILE A 103 4.61 -5.64 -8.77
C ILE A 103 5.53 -6.82 -9.06
N ILE A 104 6.64 -6.56 -9.76
CA ILE A 104 7.56 -7.59 -10.21
C ILE A 104 8.98 -7.23 -9.79
N PHE A 105 9.62 -8.08 -9.02
CA PHE A 105 11.02 -7.94 -8.63
C PHE A 105 11.93 -8.60 -9.65
N GLY A 106 12.70 -7.79 -10.37
CA GLY A 106 13.71 -8.27 -11.30
C GLY A 106 14.86 -9.01 -10.61
N TRP A 107 15.67 -9.68 -11.41
CA TRP A 107 16.84 -10.42 -10.92
C TRP A 107 17.90 -9.51 -10.28
N ASP A 108 17.93 -8.24 -10.66
CA ASP A 108 18.86 -7.20 -10.19
C ASP A 108 18.33 -6.40 -8.99
N TYR A 109 17.16 -6.80 -8.43
CA TYR A 109 16.69 -6.25 -7.16
C TYR A 109 17.64 -6.64 -6.01
N PRO A 110 17.97 -5.76 -5.06
CA PRO A 110 17.45 -4.39 -4.84
C PRO A 110 18.26 -3.26 -5.52
N THR A 111 19.21 -3.57 -6.39
CA THR A 111 20.00 -2.55 -7.10
C THR A 111 19.12 -1.70 -8.02
N LYS A 112 18.13 -2.34 -8.65
CA LYS A 112 17.06 -1.65 -9.37
C LYS A 112 15.72 -1.81 -8.67
N ALA A 113 14.85 -0.82 -8.89
CA ALA A 113 13.48 -0.84 -8.42
C ALA A 113 12.69 -2.02 -9.01
N PRO A 114 11.66 -2.52 -8.31
CA PRO A 114 10.69 -3.42 -8.94
C PRO A 114 9.92 -2.69 -10.03
N THR A 115 9.38 -3.45 -10.98
CA THR A 115 8.46 -2.95 -12.00
C THR A 115 7.06 -2.87 -11.44
N PHE A 116 6.37 -1.76 -11.68
CA PHE A 116 4.98 -1.54 -11.30
C PHE A 116 4.13 -1.44 -12.56
N VAL A 117 3.07 -2.24 -12.63
CA VAL A 117 2.15 -2.28 -13.76
C VAL A 117 0.73 -2.06 -13.25
N TRP A 118 0.10 -0.96 -13.66
CA TRP A 118 -1.29 -0.68 -13.32
C TRP A 118 -2.23 -1.42 -14.26
N LEU A 119 -3.22 -2.12 -13.72
CA LEU A 119 -4.03 -3.10 -14.47
C LEU A 119 -5.46 -2.65 -14.74
N THR A 120 -5.98 -1.66 -14.01
CA THR A 120 -7.39 -1.24 -14.09
C THR A 120 -7.54 0.16 -14.67
N PRO A 121 -8.71 0.54 -15.18
CA PRO A 121 -8.99 1.94 -15.47
C PRO A 121 -8.81 2.81 -14.23
N ILE A 122 -8.28 4.03 -14.41
CA ILE A 122 -8.17 5.03 -13.38
C ILE A 122 -8.14 6.43 -14.01
N TRP A 123 -8.81 7.40 -13.39
CA TRP A 123 -8.76 8.81 -13.74
C TRP A 123 -7.96 9.55 -12.69
N HIS A 124 -6.67 9.79 -12.96
CA HIS A 124 -5.75 10.37 -11.99
C HIS A 124 -4.57 11.05 -12.69
N PRO A 125 -4.08 12.23 -12.22
CA PRO A 125 -2.96 12.93 -12.84
C PRO A 125 -1.71 12.09 -13.03
N ASN A 126 -1.36 11.27 -12.06
CA ASN A 126 -0.11 10.54 -12.02
C ASN A 126 -0.20 9.08 -12.50
N PHE A 127 -1.32 8.72 -13.15
CA PHE A 127 -1.50 7.41 -13.77
C PHE A 127 -1.80 7.58 -15.27
N ASN A 128 -1.17 6.75 -16.06
CA ASN A 128 -1.49 6.52 -17.46
C ASN A 128 -1.26 5.02 -17.74
N PRO A 129 -2.25 4.17 -17.45
CA PRO A 129 -2.08 2.72 -17.49
C PRO A 129 -1.37 2.23 -18.76
N PRO A 130 -0.34 1.38 -18.65
CA PRO A 130 0.09 0.66 -17.45
C PRO A 130 1.02 1.43 -16.50
N TYR A 131 1.32 2.69 -16.76
CA TYR A 131 2.35 3.47 -16.05
C TYR A 131 1.78 4.18 -14.83
N ILE A 132 2.61 4.22 -13.78
CA ILE A 132 2.39 4.94 -12.54
C ILE A 132 3.58 5.88 -12.31
N CYS A 133 3.35 7.15 -12.06
CA CYS A 133 4.37 8.08 -11.58
C CYS A 133 4.22 8.29 -10.08
N THR A 134 5.12 7.74 -9.29
CA THR A 134 5.16 7.94 -7.83
C THR A 134 5.80 9.27 -7.44
N GLN A 135 5.70 10.29 -8.31
CA GLN A 135 6.13 11.67 -8.08
C GLN A 135 7.63 11.85 -7.85
N GLY A 136 8.45 11.11 -8.59
CA GLY A 136 9.90 11.25 -8.48
C GLY A 136 10.47 10.86 -7.12
N ARG A 137 9.68 10.16 -6.28
CA ARG A 137 10.27 9.42 -5.17
C ARG A 137 11.02 8.24 -5.78
N PRO A 138 12.34 8.38 -6.00
CA PRO A 138 13.10 7.27 -6.52
C PRO A 138 12.92 6.12 -5.54
N PHE A 139 12.84 4.91 -6.06
CA PHE A 139 12.99 3.74 -5.23
C PHE A 139 14.34 3.87 -4.49
N ALA A 140 14.29 4.45 -3.29
CA ALA A 140 15.45 4.45 -2.42
C ALA A 140 15.67 2.99 -1.99
N VAL A 141 16.91 2.54 -1.99
CA VAL A 141 17.30 1.18 -1.56
C VAL A 141 16.75 0.82 -0.16
N GLY A 142 16.35 1.82 0.63
CA GLY A 142 15.73 1.68 1.93
C GLY A 142 14.19 1.62 1.94
N LEU A 143 13.51 2.03 0.85
CA LEU A 143 12.05 2.05 0.79
C LEU A 143 11.51 0.62 0.74
N GLY A 144 10.56 0.28 1.62
CA GLY A 144 9.93 -1.03 1.65
C GLY A 144 8.73 -1.12 0.70
N LEU A 145 8.40 -2.34 0.30
CA LEU A 145 7.23 -2.63 -0.52
C LEU A 145 5.93 -2.16 0.15
N ASP A 146 5.83 -2.31 1.46
CA ASP A 146 4.75 -1.82 2.31
C ASP A 146 4.48 -0.32 2.10
N GLN A 147 5.53 0.50 2.13
CA GLN A 147 5.43 1.95 1.95
C GLN A 147 4.98 2.31 0.52
N ILE A 148 5.45 1.57 -0.48
CA ILE A 148 5.06 1.80 -1.87
C ILE A 148 3.57 1.49 -2.05
N VAL A 149 3.10 0.34 -1.53
CA VAL A 149 1.69 -0.06 -1.62
C VAL A 149 0.78 0.96 -0.95
N LEU A 150 1.15 1.46 0.23
CA LEU A 150 0.40 2.50 0.91
C LEU A 150 0.40 3.83 0.13
N THR A 151 1.55 4.27 -0.37
CA THR A 151 1.64 5.50 -1.18
C THR A 151 0.75 5.44 -2.43
N VAL A 152 0.75 4.30 -3.14
CA VAL A 152 -0.11 4.13 -4.32
C VAL A 152 -1.59 4.11 -3.93
N GLY A 153 -1.96 3.48 -2.82
CA GLY A 153 -3.33 3.53 -2.31
C GLY A 153 -3.78 4.95 -1.94
N GLU A 154 -2.92 5.76 -1.31
CA GLU A 154 -3.18 7.19 -1.06
C GLU A 154 -3.36 7.98 -2.37
N MET A 155 -2.60 7.63 -3.42
CA MET A 155 -2.80 8.22 -4.75
C MET A 155 -4.18 7.85 -5.31
N VAL A 156 -4.60 6.58 -5.23
CA VAL A 156 -5.94 6.15 -5.65
C VAL A 156 -7.02 6.98 -4.97
N GLN A 157 -6.88 7.25 -3.68
CA GLN A 157 -7.82 8.05 -2.88
C GLN A 157 -7.74 9.56 -3.16
N TYR A 158 -6.82 10.03 -4.00
CA TYR A 158 -6.51 11.46 -4.18
C TYR A 158 -6.06 12.18 -2.90
N ARG A 159 -5.44 11.46 -1.96
CA ARG A 159 -4.72 12.03 -0.82
C ARG A 159 -3.33 12.51 -1.22
N ASN A 160 -2.75 11.88 -2.22
CA ASN A 160 -1.42 12.14 -2.75
C ASN A 160 -1.46 12.23 -4.28
N TYR A 161 -1.39 13.44 -4.84
CA TYR A 161 -1.41 13.67 -6.27
C TYR A 161 -0.60 14.91 -6.66
N ASN A 162 -0.09 14.92 -7.89
CA ASN A 162 0.66 16.05 -8.44
C ASN A 162 0.08 16.45 -9.80
N VAL A 163 -0.46 17.64 -9.87
CA VAL A 163 -1.01 18.20 -11.10
C VAL A 163 0.01 18.99 -11.93
N ASN A 164 1.20 19.25 -11.39
CA ASN A 164 2.23 20.06 -12.05
C ASN A 164 3.15 19.23 -12.96
N ASP A 165 3.29 17.92 -12.66
CA ASP A 165 4.04 16.97 -13.49
C ASP A 165 3.20 15.70 -13.71
N PRO A 166 2.13 15.79 -14.54
CA PRO A 166 1.19 14.71 -14.72
C PRO A 166 1.59 13.77 -15.85
N LEU A 167 1.27 12.47 -15.69
CA LEU A 167 1.22 11.50 -16.78
C LEU A 167 -0.07 11.67 -17.60
N ASN A 168 -1.18 12.08 -16.96
CA ASN A 168 -2.47 12.32 -17.60
C ASN A 168 -2.83 13.80 -17.43
N ARG A 169 -2.65 14.58 -18.50
CA ARG A 169 -2.89 16.04 -18.49
C ARG A 169 -4.37 16.40 -18.34
N GLU A 170 -5.27 15.62 -18.95
CA GLU A 170 -6.72 15.85 -18.84
C GLU A 170 -7.20 15.63 -17.40
N ALA A 171 -6.73 14.55 -16.76
CA ALA A 171 -7.02 14.29 -15.36
C ALA A 171 -6.44 15.35 -14.44
N ALA A 172 -5.25 15.90 -14.75
CA ALA A 172 -4.65 16.96 -13.97
C ALA A 172 -5.45 18.27 -14.06
N GLU A 173 -5.90 18.65 -15.25
CA GLU A 173 -6.75 19.83 -15.42
C GLU A 173 -8.08 19.67 -14.71
N TRP A 174 -8.72 18.52 -14.86
CA TRP A 174 -9.94 18.19 -14.15
C TRP A 174 -9.73 18.24 -12.61
N ALA A 175 -8.63 17.71 -12.11
CA ALA A 175 -8.32 17.68 -10.69
C ALA A 175 -8.14 19.10 -10.10
N ARG A 176 -7.51 20.05 -10.84
CA ARG A 176 -7.40 21.45 -10.42
C ARG A 176 -8.77 22.08 -10.21
N GLN A 177 -9.72 21.80 -11.12
CA GLN A 177 -11.07 22.37 -11.08
C GLN A 177 -11.95 21.71 -10.01
N ASN A 178 -11.61 20.49 -9.58
CA ASN A 178 -12.41 19.66 -8.68
C ASN A 178 -11.70 19.37 -7.34
N ALA A 179 -10.71 20.16 -6.93
CA ALA A 179 -9.92 19.92 -5.71
C ALA A 179 -10.78 19.86 -4.43
N HIS A 180 -11.94 20.50 -4.42
CA HIS A 180 -12.89 20.47 -3.30
C HIS A 180 -13.53 19.08 -3.07
N ARG A 181 -13.39 18.15 -4.01
CA ARG A 181 -13.90 16.77 -3.93
C ARG A 181 -12.91 15.80 -3.30
N PHE A 182 -11.71 16.25 -3.00
CA PHE A 182 -10.65 15.37 -2.50
C PHE A 182 -10.47 15.46 -0.98
N PRO A 183 -10.09 14.36 -0.34
CA PRO A 183 -9.91 13.01 -0.92
C PRO A 183 -11.25 12.39 -1.35
N VAL A 184 -11.22 11.50 -2.35
CA VAL A 184 -12.42 10.75 -2.80
C VAL A 184 -12.79 9.62 -1.83
N ASP A 185 -11.83 9.17 -1.03
CA ASP A 185 -12.05 8.25 0.08
C ASP A 185 -11.33 8.79 1.32
N ASP A 186 -12.08 9.05 2.37
CA ASP A 186 -11.58 9.55 3.64
C ASP A 186 -11.18 8.43 4.62
N ARG A 187 -11.47 7.17 4.28
CA ARG A 187 -11.10 6.01 5.09
C ARG A 187 -9.60 5.75 5.00
N ASP A 188 -9.01 5.36 6.12
CA ASP A 188 -7.61 4.96 6.13
C ASP A 188 -7.41 3.62 5.41
N LEU A 189 -6.30 3.50 4.67
CA LEU A 189 -5.94 2.27 3.97
C LEU A 189 -5.68 1.10 4.93
N LEU A 190 -5.16 1.40 6.11
CA LEU A 190 -4.88 0.41 7.15
C LEU A 190 -5.97 0.41 8.20
N ASP A 191 -6.24 -0.78 8.75
CA ASP A 191 -7.05 -0.91 9.95
C ASP A 191 -6.26 -0.46 11.18
N HIS A 192 -6.53 0.75 11.66
CA HIS A 192 -5.88 1.30 12.86
C HIS A 192 -6.27 0.58 14.15
N ARG A 193 -7.30 -0.27 14.17
CA ARG A 193 -7.69 -1.05 15.35
C ARG A 193 -6.59 -1.98 15.86
N ARG A 194 -5.62 -2.34 15.04
CA ARG A 194 -4.41 -3.07 15.46
C ARG A 194 -3.40 -2.21 16.22
N ARG A 195 -3.41 -0.88 16.06
CA ARG A 195 -2.50 0.01 16.78
C ARG A 195 -2.88 0.20 18.25
N VAL A 196 -4.14 -0.05 18.62
CA VAL A 196 -4.63 0.03 19.99
C VAL A 196 -4.09 -1.08 20.91
N GLY A 197 -3.35 -2.07 20.38
CA GLY A 197 -2.74 -3.15 21.13
C GLY A 197 -1.35 -2.88 21.71
N MET A 198 -0.75 -1.73 21.45
CA MET A 198 0.50 -1.32 22.10
C MET A 198 0.21 -0.53 23.36
N ARG A 199 0.18 -1.20 24.49
CA ARG A 199 0.14 -0.56 25.80
C ARG A 199 1.58 -0.28 26.24
N VAL A 200 1.97 0.97 26.29
CA VAL A 200 3.20 1.38 26.97
C VAL A 200 2.84 1.58 28.44
N ASP A 201 3.07 0.58 29.26
CA ASP A 201 2.96 0.74 30.69
C ASP A 201 4.05 1.73 31.15
N ARG A 202 3.66 2.65 32.04
CA ARG A 202 4.60 3.61 32.64
C ARG A 202 5.80 2.88 33.19
N LEU A 203 6.95 3.52 33.07
CA LEU A 203 8.24 3.07 33.58
C LEU A 203 8.10 2.35 34.92
N SER A 204 8.70 1.19 35.04
CA SER A 204 8.93 0.57 36.34
C SER A 204 9.65 1.55 37.24
N PRO A 205 9.58 1.42 38.58
CA PRO A 205 10.33 2.28 39.50
C PRO A 205 11.84 2.33 39.22
N GLU A 206 12.33 1.44 38.37
CA GLU A 206 13.74 1.32 37.96
C GLU A 206 14.05 1.94 36.59
N GLY A 207 13.07 2.58 35.91
CA GLY A 207 13.30 3.41 34.74
C GLY A 207 13.37 2.68 33.39
N GLU A 208 13.10 1.36 33.32
CA GLU A 208 13.08 0.64 32.06
C GLU A 208 11.67 0.53 31.43
N PRO A 209 11.50 0.77 30.14
CA PRO A 209 10.19 0.67 29.48
C PRO A 209 9.79 -0.81 29.31
N LEU A 210 8.71 -1.22 29.95
CA LEU A 210 8.08 -2.52 29.72
C LEU A 210 7.10 -2.41 28.53
N VAL A 211 7.49 -2.97 27.40
CA VAL A 211 6.60 -3.13 26.23
C VAL A 211 5.94 -4.51 26.33
N GLN A 212 4.66 -4.55 26.69
CA GLN A 212 3.87 -5.78 26.60
C GLN A 212 3.06 -5.79 25.29
N LEU A 213 3.31 -6.81 24.46
CA LEU A 213 2.47 -7.13 23.31
C LEU A 213 1.18 -7.79 23.81
N VAL A 214 0.08 -7.08 23.78
CA VAL A 214 -1.24 -7.65 24.11
C VAL A 214 -1.83 -8.29 22.85
N THR A 215 -2.04 -9.60 22.90
CA THR A 215 -2.73 -10.35 21.83
C THR A 215 -4.20 -9.91 21.74
N PRO A 216 -4.76 -9.68 20.51
CA PRO A 216 -6.15 -9.31 20.34
C PRO A 216 -7.07 -10.40 20.89
N GLY A 217 -7.87 -10.09 21.87
CA GLY A 217 -8.87 -11.01 22.45
C GLY A 217 -9.14 -10.84 23.94
N LYS A 218 -8.33 -10.08 24.66
CA LYS A 218 -8.57 -9.78 26.09
C LYS A 218 -8.35 -8.28 26.35
N VAL A 219 -9.25 -7.45 25.87
CA VAL A 219 -9.35 -6.06 26.29
C VAL A 219 -10.53 -5.97 27.26
N GLU A 220 -10.26 -6.08 28.55
CA GLU A 220 -11.16 -5.54 29.58
C GLU A 220 -11.05 -4.02 29.53
N MET A 221 -12.12 -3.35 29.17
CA MET A 221 -12.20 -1.89 29.17
C MET A 221 -12.08 -1.37 30.61
N GLN A 222 -10.91 -0.84 30.95
CA GLN A 222 -10.73 -0.07 32.15
C GLN A 222 -10.64 1.41 31.75
N HIS A 223 -11.63 2.18 32.15
CA HIS A 223 -11.81 3.64 32.15
C HIS A 223 -11.58 4.41 30.82
N PRO A 224 -12.63 5.11 30.33
CA PRO A 224 -12.58 5.90 29.09
C PRO A 224 -11.60 7.09 29.10
N GLU A 225 -11.21 7.57 30.29
CA GLU A 225 -10.30 8.72 30.42
C GLU A 225 -8.84 8.42 30.02
N GLN A 226 -8.42 7.15 30.00
CA GLN A 226 -7.07 6.75 29.58
C GLN A 226 -6.91 6.62 28.05
N LEU A 227 -8.03 6.51 27.32
CA LEU A 227 -8.02 6.43 25.86
C LEU A 227 -7.73 7.79 25.19
N ILE A 228 -8.10 8.89 25.84
CA ILE A 228 -7.94 10.25 25.27
C ILE A 228 -6.47 10.67 25.25
N GLU A 229 -5.71 10.31 26.27
CA GLU A 229 -4.28 10.64 26.37
C GLU A 229 -3.42 9.88 25.33
N LEU A 230 -3.82 8.67 24.93
CA LEU A 230 -3.12 7.86 23.92
C LEU A 230 -3.37 8.35 22.49
N VAL A 231 -4.55 8.91 22.20
CA VAL A 231 -4.89 9.47 20.89
C VAL A 231 -4.15 10.78 20.65
N GLU A 232 -3.94 11.61 21.67
CA GLU A 232 -3.18 12.86 21.54
C GLU A 232 -1.68 12.64 21.30
N LEU A 233 -1.09 11.60 21.86
CA LEU A 233 0.33 11.28 21.65
C LEU A 233 0.63 10.76 20.24
N ASP A 234 -0.28 10.01 19.63
CA ASP A 234 -0.07 9.43 18.27
C ASP A 234 -0.26 10.50 17.18
N THR A 235 -1.12 11.51 17.40
CA THR A 235 -1.32 12.61 16.45
C THR A 235 -0.18 13.63 16.47
N SER A 236 0.56 13.78 17.57
CA SER A 236 1.70 14.70 17.66
C SER A 236 2.93 14.17 16.92
N ASP A 237 3.15 12.87 16.89
CA ASP A 237 4.25 12.24 16.15
C ASP A 237 4.00 12.22 14.65
N ILE A 238 2.75 12.06 14.22
CA ILE A 238 2.37 12.19 12.79
C ILE A 238 2.57 13.62 12.29
N LYS A 239 2.25 14.64 13.10
CA LYS A 239 2.47 16.04 12.75
C LYS A 239 3.95 16.43 12.67
N ARG A 240 4.83 15.81 13.43
CA ARG A 240 6.27 16.09 13.37
C ARG A 240 6.95 15.54 12.10
N HIS A 241 6.36 14.54 11.45
CA HIS A 241 6.89 14.03 10.18
C HIS A 241 6.21 14.60 8.94
N SER A 242 5.10 15.34 9.07
CA SER A 242 4.35 15.92 7.95
C SER A 242 4.56 17.41 7.73
N VAL A 243 5.21 18.13 8.65
CA VAL A 243 5.45 19.57 8.53
C VAL A 243 6.93 19.87 8.65
N GLY A 244 7.68 19.60 7.60
CA GLY A 244 8.92 20.28 7.30
C GLY A 244 8.61 21.40 6.31
N PRO A 245 8.95 22.67 6.58
CA PRO A 245 8.79 23.73 5.59
C PRO A 245 9.72 23.45 4.42
N SER A 246 9.18 23.47 3.21
CA SER A 246 9.85 23.62 1.91
C SER A 246 11.39 23.59 1.97
N GLY A 247 11.97 22.43 2.09
CA GLY A 247 13.38 22.21 1.87
C GLY A 247 13.58 21.57 0.50
N LYS A 248 13.99 22.34 -0.49
CA LYS A 248 14.55 21.82 -1.73
C LYS A 248 15.73 20.94 -1.36
N VAL A 249 15.59 19.63 -1.47
CA VAL A 249 16.73 18.74 -1.52
C VAL A 249 17.25 18.81 -2.96
N ARG A 250 18.35 19.54 -3.16
CA ARG A 250 19.21 19.32 -4.32
C ARG A 250 19.92 18.00 -4.14
N ILE A 251 19.91 17.22 -5.19
CA ILE A 251 20.74 16.03 -5.40
C ILE A 251 22.19 16.47 -5.37
#